data_5953ec95f1601720a31a33e0a090e678
#
_entry.id   5953ec95f1601720a31a33e0a090e678
#
_cell.length_a   1.000
_cell.length_b   1.000
_cell.length_c   1.000
_cell.angle_alpha   90.00
_cell.angle_beta   90.00
_cell.angle_gamma   90.00
#
_symmetry.space_group_name_H-M   'P 1'
#
loop_
_entity.id
_entity.type
_entity.pdbx_description
1 polymer ?
#
loop_
_entity_poly.entity_id
_entity_poly.type
_entity_poly.pdbx_seq_one_letter_code
_entity_poly.pdbx_strand_id
1 'polypeptide(L)'
;MGRFKHLVNSPAGMEGFRAKYHIPRGLDLEYCPLDRILIDKDVGQVVIPMIIFIEGGMTLPMGRIIRDYLINHRLTPHQCALNQFRVLGYVDALNEWMDLGLTWHVVVHMYECHKLANVGYYLKSRSDIVRMISCLPKSNKGMKDDFLIVSGEWSDGLHCPTRVGDPGGVT
;
A
#
# COMPACT_ATOMS: atom_id res chain seq x y z
N MET A 1 -20.58 1.89 7.95
CA MET A 1 -20.31 3.03 7.04
C MET A 1 -18.83 3.34 7.16
N GLY A 2 -18.11 3.40 6.05
CA GLY A 2 -16.67 3.60 6.08
C GLY A 2 -16.28 4.97 6.65
N ARG A 3 -15.18 5.02 7.40
CA ARG A 3 -14.67 6.22 8.07
C ARG A 3 -14.32 7.33 7.08
N PHE A 4 -13.84 6.98 5.90
CA PHE A 4 -13.32 7.91 4.90
C PHE A 4 -14.22 8.06 3.67
N LYS A 5 -15.34 7.35 3.62
CA LYS A 5 -16.28 7.40 2.49
C LYS A 5 -16.66 8.83 2.11
N HIS A 6 -16.82 9.71 3.10
CA HIS A 6 -17.21 11.10 2.89
C HIS A 6 -16.21 11.90 2.05
N LEU A 7 -14.95 11.47 1.97
CA LEU A 7 -13.90 12.12 1.18
C LEU A 7 -14.04 11.85 -0.33
N VAL A 8 -14.72 10.76 -0.69
CA VAL A 8 -14.79 10.25 -2.08
C VAL A 8 -16.23 9.92 -2.53
N ASN A 9 -17.23 10.40 -1.81
CA ASN A 9 -18.65 10.09 -2.06
C ASN A 9 -19.27 10.91 -3.20
N SER A 10 -18.51 11.77 -3.83
CA SER A 10 -18.92 12.58 -4.98
C SER A 10 -17.77 12.74 -5.97
N PRO A 11 -18.05 13.07 -7.26
CA PRO A 11 -16.98 13.34 -8.23
C PRO A 11 -16.02 14.44 -7.77
N ALA A 12 -16.55 15.52 -7.17
CA ALA A 12 -15.71 16.59 -6.63
C ALA A 12 -14.86 16.13 -5.43
N GLY A 13 -15.41 15.29 -4.55
CA GLY A 13 -14.67 14.69 -3.44
C GLY A 13 -13.54 13.78 -3.95
N MET A 14 -13.82 12.94 -4.95
CA MET A 14 -12.81 12.07 -5.55
C MET A 14 -11.68 12.88 -6.20
N GLU A 15 -11.99 13.97 -6.93
CA GLU A 15 -10.96 14.87 -7.47
C GLU A 15 -10.17 15.58 -6.37
N GLY A 16 -10.81 16.01 -5.30
CA GLY A 16 -10.15 16.58 -4.12
C GLY A 16 -9.18 15.60 -3.46
N PHE A 17 -9.60 14.34 -3.31
CA PHE A 17 -8.76 13.26 -2.80
C PHE A 17 -7.56 13.00 -3.71
N ARG A 18 -7.81 12.89 -5.02
CA ARG A 18 -6.77 12.73 -6.04
C ARG A 18 -5.72 13.84 -5.97
N ALA A 19 -6.16 15.09 -5.92
CA ALA A 19 -5.28 16.25 -5.85
C ALA A 19 -4.46 16.27 -4.56
N LYS A 20 -5.10 15.99 -3.42
CA LYS A 20 -4.47 15.99 -2.09
C LYS A 20 -3.35 14.96 -1.97
N TYR A 21 -3.54 13.77 -2.55
CA TYR A 21 -2.58 12.66 -2.47
C TYR A 21 -1.76 12.48 -3.75
N HIS A 22 -1.78 13.48 -4.64
CA HIS A 22 -1.00 13.51 -5.88
C HIS A 22 -1.19 12.29 -6.78
N ILE A 23 -2.41 11.74 -6.82
CA ILE A 23 -2.71 10.57 -7.65
C ILE A 23 -2.85 11.01 -9.12
N PRO A 24 -2.09 10.41 -10.06
CA PRO A 24 -2.12 10.78 -11.47
C PRO A 24 -3.52 10.67 -12.09
N ARG A 25 -3.86 11.59 -12.99
CA ARG A 25 -5.17 11.59 -13.69
C ARG A 25 -5.36 10.41 -14.64
N GLY A 26 -4.28 9.79 -15.08
CA GLY A 26 -4.33 8.59 -15.91
C GLY A 26 -4.74 7.31 -15.19
N LEU A 27 -4.93 7.37 -13.85
CA LEU A 27 -5.43 6.26 -13.06
C LEU A 27 -6.90 6.46 -12.75
N ASP A 28 -7.70 5.42 -12.95
CA ASP A 28 -9.10 5.42 -12.53
C ASP A 28 -9.23 5.02 -11.08
N LEU A 29 -10.09 5.73 -10.34
CA LEU A 29 -10.38 5.48 -8.94
C LEU A 29 -11.87 5.22 -8.74
N GLU A 30 -12.19 4.16 -8.03
CA GLU A 30 -13.55 3.83 -7.63
C GLU A 30 -13.59 3.48 -6.14
N TYR A 31 -14.55 4.03 -5.41
CA TYR A 31 -14.77 3.63 -4.02
C TYR A 31 -15.27 2.19 -3.94
N CYS A 32 -14.60 1.36 -3.14
CA CYS A 32 -14.95 -0.04 -2.94
C CYS A 32 -15.41 -0.26 -1.49
N PRO A 33 -16.69 -0.55 -1.25
CA PRO A 33 -17.14 -0.96 0.06
C PRO A 33 -16.60 -2.34 0.45
N LEU A 34 -16.50 -2.60 1.74
CA LEU A 34 -15.88 -3.82 2.29
C LEU A 34 -16.48 -5.13 1.74
N ASP A 35 -17.77 -5.16 1.51
CA ASP A 35 -18.49 -6.33 0.98
C ASP A 35 -18.13 -6.68 -0.48
N ARG A 36 -17.53 -5.72 -1.22
CA ARG A 36 -17.10 -5.92 -2.61
C ARG A 36 -15.61 -6.26 -2.78
N ILE A 37 -14.83 -6.28 -1.71
CA ILE A 37 -13.36 -6.56 -1.80
C ILE A 37 -13.09 -7.98 -2.26
N LEU A 38 -13.92 -8.93 -1.86
CA LEU A 38 -13.78 -10.35 -2.18
C LEU A 38 -14.24 -10.71 -3.59
N ILE A 39 -14.87 -9.78 -4.31
CA ILE A 39 -15.29 -9.98 -5.69
C ILE A 39 -14.06 -9.93 -6.58
N ASP A 40 -13.99 -10.82 -7.53
CA ASP A 40 -12.92 -10.84 -8.54
C ASP A 40 -12.80 -9.47 -9.22
N LYS A 41 -11.59 -8.94 -9.20
CA LYS A 41 -11.26 -7.70 -9.89
C LYS A 41 -10.85 -8.00 -11.32
N ASP A 42 -11.10 -7.04 -12.20
CA ASP A 42 -10.60 -7.12 -13.56
C ASP A 42 -9.07 -7.11 -13.59
N VAL A 43 -8.51 -7.60 -14.69
CA VAL A 43 -7.07 -7.54 -14.90
C VAL A 43 -6.61 -6.08 -14.86
N GLY A 44 -5.55 -5.81 -14.12
CA GLY A 44 -5.01 -4.45 -13.95
C GLY A 44 -5.68 -3.62 -12.86
N GLN A 45 -6.66 -4.16 -12.15
CA GLN A 45 -7.26 -3.51 -10.98
C GLN A 45 -6.62 -3.98 -9.67
N VAL A 46 -6.42 -3.06 -8.75
CA VAL A 46 -5.93 -3.36 -7.40
C VAL A 46 -6.81 -2.68 -6.36
N VAL A 47 -7.00 -3.35 -5.22
CA VAL A 47 -7.72 -2.80 -4.07
C VAL A 47 -6.71 -2.23 -3.09
N ILE A 48 -6.84 -0.95 -2.78
CA ILE A 48 -5.94 -0.24 -1.87
C ILE A 48 -6.75 0.37 -0.72
N PRO A 49 -6.43 0.06 0.54
CA PRO A 49 -7.03 0.74 1.69
C PRO A 49 -6.77 2.25 1.64
N MET A 50 -7.82 3.06 1.81
CA MET A 50 -7.68 4.52 1.76
C MET A 50 -6.71 5.07 2.81
N ILE A 51 -6.65 4.44 3.98
CA ILE A 51 -5.76 4.83 5.08
C ILE A 51 -4.28 4.83 4.66
N ILE A 52 -3.89 4.01 3.68
CA ILE A 52 -2.51 3.94 3.18
C ILE A 52 -2.10 5.23 2.51
N PHE A 53 -3.02 5.89 1.79
CA PHE A 53 -2.77 7.24 1.25
C PHE A 53 -2.79 8.30 2.36
N ILE A 54 -3.75 8.20 3.27
CA ILE A 54 -4.02 9.23 4.29
C ILE A 54 -2.93 9.27 5.36
N GLU A 55 -2.51 8.12 5.85
CA GLU A 55 -1.54 7.99 6.94
C GLU A 55 -0.29 7.20 6.58
N GLY A 56 -0.34 6.39 5.53
CA GLY A 56 0.78 5.56 5.08
C GLY A 56 1.79 6.28 4.21
N GLY A 57 1.44 7.43 3.67
CA GLY A 57 2.32 8.21 2.78
C GLY A 57 2.52 7.57 1.40
N MET A 58 1.65 6.64 1.01
CA MET A 58 1.75 5.99 -0.30
C MET A 58 1.43 6.98 -1.43
N THR A 59 2.21 6.88 -2.50
CA THR A 59 2.00 7.59 -3.76
C THR A 59 1.69 6.62 -4.89
N LEU A 60 1.14 7.10 -6.00
CA LEU A 60 0.95 6.34 -7.23
C LEU A 60 1.60 7.07 -8.42
N PRO A 61 2.23 6.36 -9.35
CA PRO A 61 2.54 4.91 -9.29
C PRO A 61 3.30 4.54 -8.02
N MET A 62 3.17 3.27 -7.60
CA MET A 62 3.86 2.82 -6.39
C MET A 62 5.36 3.04 -6.46
N GLY A 63 5.96 3.49 -5.36
CA GLY A 63 7.40 3.57 -5.20
C GLY A 63 8.06 2.20 -5.41
N ARG A 64 9.30 2.22 -5.89
CA ARG A 64 10.03 1.01 -6.26
C ARG A 64 10.16 0.02 -5.12
N ILE A 65 10.47 0.49 -3.91
CA ILE A 65 10.67 -0.39 -2.75
C ILE A 65 9.36 -1.08 -2.35
N ILE A 66 8.25 -0.35 -2.34
CA ILE A 66 6.92 -0.91 -2.05
C ILE A 66 6.57 -1.99 -3.07
N ARG A 67 6.71 -1.68 -4.35
CA ARG A 67 6.41 -2.56 -5.46
C ARG A 67 7.23 -3.85 -5.40
N ASP A 68 8.55 -3.72 -5.30
CA ASP A 68 9.46 -4.87 -5.27
C ASP A 68 9.21 -5.76 -4.03
N TYR A 69 8.92 -5.14 -2.88
CA TYR A 69 8.55 -5.85 -1.67
C TYR A 69 7.27 -6.67 -1.85
N LEU A 70 6.19 -6.06 -2.38
CA LEU A 70 4.92 -6.73 -2.62
C LEU A 70 5.08 -7.91 -3.60
N ILE A 71 5.81 -7.73 -4.69
CA ILE A 71 6.09 -8.78 -5.67
C ILE A 71 6.82 -9.95 -5.01
N ASN A 72 7.91 -9.68 -4.29
CA ASN A 72 8.75 -10.73 -3.71
C ASN A 72 8.08 -11.48 -2.56
N HIS A 73 7.18 -10.83 -1.82
CA HIS A 73 6.41 -11.46 -0.76
C HIS A 73 5.05 -11.99 -1.22
N ARG A 74 4.69 -11.80 -2.49
CA ARG A 74 3.39 -12.19 -3.06
C ARG A 74 2.21 -11.63 -2.26
N LEU A 75 2.33 -10.36 -1.86
CA LEU A 75 1.32 -9.65 -1.09
C LEU A 75 0.60 -8.62 -1.94
N THR A 76 -0.70 -8.48 -1.68
CA THR A 76 -1.51 -7.39 -2.22
C THR A 76 -1.55 -6.23 -1.21
N PRO A 77 -1.78 -4.99 -1.64
CA PRO A 77 -1.82 -3.85 -0.71
C PRO A 77 -2.81 -4.02 0.44
N HIS A 78 -3.98 -4.61 0.21
CA HIS A 78 -4.99 -4.79 1.25
C HIS A 78 -4.66 -5.89 2.28
N GLN A 79 -3.63 -6.71 2.01
CA GLN A 79 -3.11 -7.70 2.96
C GLN A 79 -2.05 -7.12 3.90
N CYS A 80 -1.54 -5.93 3.62
CA CYS A 80 -0.43 -5.32 4.33
C CYS A 80 -0.94 -4.34 5.38
N ALA A 81 -0.28 -4.31 6.54
CA ALA A 81 -0.56 -3.36 7.58
C ALA A 81 -0.01 -1.96 7.24
N LEU A 82 -0.56 -0.94 7.87
CA LEU A 82 -0.13 0.45 7.69
C LEU A 82 1.37 0.65 7.96
N ASN A 83 1.93 -0.04 8.96
CA ASN A 83 3.34 0.08 9.30
C ASN A 83 4.27 -0.40 8.19
N GLN A 84 3.85 -1.37 7.36
CA GLN A 84 4.63 -1.80 6.20
C GLN A 84 4.80 -0.67 5.21
N PHE A 85 3.72 0.03 4.87
CA PHE A 85 3.78 1.15 3.93
C PHE A 85 4.62 2.32 4.47
N ARG A 86 4.58 2.58 5.76
CA ARG A 86 5.42 3.61 6.38
C ARG A 86 6.90 3.26 6.33
N VAL A 87 7.27 2.02 6.62
CA VAL A 87 8.67 1.57 6.54
C VAL A 87 9.16 1.58 5.09
N LEU A 88 8.39 0.96 4.18
CA LEU A 88 8.75 0.89 2.77
C LEU A 88 8.82 2.27 2.12
N GLY A 89 7.84 3.13 2.38
CA GLY A 89 7.82 4.50 1.88
C GLY A 89 8.95 5.36 2.44
N TYR A 90 9.39 5.12 3.67
CA TYR A 90 10.57 5.77 4.23
C TYR A 90 11.85 5.40 3.46
N VAL A 91 12.03 4.13 3.10
CA VAL A 91 13.18 3.70 2.29
C VAL A 91 13.13 4.29 0.88
N ASP A 92 11.95 4.36 0.25
CA ASP A 92 11.78 5.05 -1.03
C ASP A 92 12.18 6.53 -0.92
N ALA A 93 11.75 7.23 0.13
CA ALA A 93 12.09 8.63 0.36
C ALA A 93 13.60 8.83 0.61
N LEU A 94 14.25 7.94 1.36
CA LEU A 94 15.69 7.99 1.56
C LEU A 94 16.46 7.81 0.24
N ASN A 95 16.00 6.91 -0.61
CA ASN A 95 16.61 6.74 -1.94
C ASN A 95 16.45 7.98 -2.79
N GLU A 96 15.28 8.59 -2.79
CA GLU A 96 15.00 9.80 -3.58
C GLU A 96 15.83 10.99 -3.11
N TRP A 97 15.98 11.17 -1.79
CA TRP A 97 16.68 12.34 -1.24
C TRP A 97 18.19 12.20 -1.19
N MET A 98 18.69 10.97 -0.99
CA MET A 98 20.10 10.73 -0.66
C MET A 98 20.82 9.83 -1.67
N ASP A 99 20.12 9.33 -2.69
CA ASP A 99 20.66 8.43 -3.72
C ASP A 99 21.44 7.23 -3.13
N LEU A 100 20.87 6.59 -2.12
CA LEU A 100 21.56 5.51 -1.39
C LEU A 100 21.53 4.16 -2.10
N GLY A 101 20.69 4.00 -3.12
CA GLY A 101 20.54 2.73 -3.84
C GLY A 101 20.01 1.58 -2.97
N LEU A 102 19.28 1.89 -1.89
CA LEU A 102 18.68 0.89 -1.03
C LEU A 102 17.64 0.07 -1.79
N THR A 103 17.50 -1.18 -1.41
CA THR A 103 16.48 -2.09 -1.95
C THR A 103 15.57 -2.58 -0.82
N TRP A 104 14.49 -3.27 -1.18
CA TRP A 104 13.58 -3.88 -0.20
C TRP A 104 14.30 -4.86 0.75
N HIS A 105 15.48 -5.38 0.38
CA HIS A 105 16.29 -6.25 1.23
C HIS A 105 16.69 -5.59 2.56
N VAL A 106 16.92 -4.28 2.57
CA VAL A 106 17.23 -3.58 3.84
C VAL A 106 16.06 -3.69 4.82
N VAL A 107 14.82 -3.69 4.30
CA VAL A 107 13.62 -3.83 5.13
C VAL A 107 13.56 -5.22 5.75
N VAL A 108 13.76 -6.30 4.96
CA VAL A 108 13.73 -7.68 5.49
C VAL A 108 14.92 -8.00 6.37
N HIS A 109 16.03 -7.26 6.22
CA HIS A 109 17.16 -7.37 7.13
C HIS A 109 16.84 -6.81 8.53
N MET A 110 16.10 -5.71 8.59
CA MET A 110 15.78 -5.03 9.84
C MET A 110 14.44 -5.43 10.46
N TYR A 111 13.53 -5.95 9.67
CA TYR A 111 12.17 -6.33 10.08
C TYR A 111 11.84 -7.75 9.65
N GLU A 112 10.97 -8.37 10.42
CA GLU A 112 10.30 -9.63 10.07
C GLU A 112 8.87 -9.35 9.63
N CYS A 113 8.44 -10.02 8.56
CA CYS A 113 7.06 -10.01 8.13
C CYS A 113 6.27 -11.09 8.88
N HIS A 114 5.36 -10.67 9.72
CA HIS A 114 4.50 -11.56 10.50
C HIS A 114 3.07 -11.54 9.98
N LYS A 115 2.44 -12.71 9.98
CA LYS A 115 1.01 -12.84 9.69
C LYS A 115 0.23 -12.74 10.99
N LEU A 116 -0.73 -11.83 11.02
CA LEU A 116 -1.70 -11.72 12.11
C LEU A 116 -3.04 -12.32 11.66
N ALA A 117 -3.60 -13.24 12.44
CA ALA A 117 -4.88 -13.85 12.12
C ALA A 117 -5.95 -12.79 11.86
N ASN A 118 -6.67 -12.90 10.74
CA ASN A 118 -7.75 -12.01 10.31
C ASN A 118 -7.39 -10.55 9.99
N VAL A 119 -6.11 -10.15 10.06
CA VAL A 119 -5.70 -8.74 9.88
C VAL A 119 -4.75 -8.54 8.71
N GLY A 120 -4.04 -9.59 8.28
CA GLY A 120 -3.05 -9.53 7.22
C GLY A 120 -1.61 -9.60 7.76
N TYR A 121 -0.70 -8.95 7.06
CA TYR A 121 0.73 -9.01 7.36
C TYR A 121 1.22 -7.67 7.94
N TYR A 122 2.16 -7.72 8.87
CA TYR A 122 2.79 -6.54 9.47
C TYR A 122 4.28 -6.74 9.66
N LEU A 123 5.01 -5.65 9.80
CA LEU A 123 6.45 -5.67 10.09
C LEU A 123 6.71 -5.56 11.59
N LYS A 124 7.56 -6.45 12.09
CA LYS A 124 8.10 -6.41 13.45
C LYS A 124 9.61 -6.20 13.38
N SER A 125 10.12 -5.24 14.14
CA SER A 125 11.57 -5.03 14.20
C SER A 125 12.28 -6.27 14.75
N ARG A 126 13.40 -6.64 14.13
CA ARG A 126 14.28 -7.72 14.62
C ARG A 126 15.05 -7.33 15.86
N SER A 127 15.20 -6.04 16.11
CA SER A 127 15.94 -5.50 17.26
C SER A 127 15.11 -4.46 17.98
N ASP A 128 15.14 -4.49 19.31
CA ASP A 128 14.53 -3.46 20.13
C ASP A 128 15.40 -2.17 20.22
N ILE A 129 16.68 -2.29 19.87
CA ILE A 129 17.66 -1.21 19.97
C ILE A 129 17.82 -0.47 18.65
N VAL A 130 17.90 -1.23 17.53
CA VAL A 130 18.11 -0.65 16.19
C VAL A 130 16.82 -0.71 15.41
N ARG A 131 16.25 0.44 15.13
CA ARG A 131 15.01 0.59 14.34
C ARG A 131 15.23 1.63 13.25
N MET A 132 14.72 1.35 12.09
CA MET A 132 14.74 2.29 10.97
C MET A 132 13.81 3.48 11.23
N ILE A 133 12.66 3.22 11.83
CA ILE A 133 11.65 4.21 12.18
C ILE A 133 11.19 3.95 13.62
N SER A 134 11.14 5.00 14.42
CA SER A 134 10.51 5.01 15.75
C SER A 134 9.03 5.38 15.62
N CYS A 135 8.26 5.05 16.64
CA CYS A 135 6.85 5.45 16.75
C CYS A 135 5.94 4.96 15.61
N LEU A 136 6.20 3.78 15.07
CA LEU A 136 5.28 3.16 14.11
C LEU A 136 3.93 2.88 14.77
N PRO A 137 2.82 3.03 14.02
CA PRO A 137 1.50 2.68 14.55
C PRO A 137 1.45 1.22 14.98
N LYS A 138 0.98 1.01 16.20
CA LYS A 138 0.81 -0.34 16.75
C LYS A 138 -0.51 -1.00 16.33
N SER A 139 -1.41 -0.24 15.71
CA SER A 139 -2.72 -0.74 15.34
C SER A 139 -2.96 -0.59 13.83
N ASN A 140 -3.70 -1.53 13.26
CA ASN A 140 -4.18 -1.48 11.89
C ASN A 140 -5.58 -0.83 11.80
N LYS A 141 -5.89 0.07 12.73
CA LYS A 141 -7.16 0.78 12.78
C LYS A 141 -7.36 1.57 11.48
N GLY A 142 -8.47 1.35 10.81
CA GLY A 142 -8.79 2.00 9.53
C GLY A 142 -8.35 1.20 8.29
N MET A 143 -7.55 0.14 8.42
CA MET A 143 -7.12 -0.69 7.28
C MET A 143 -8.27 -1.43 6.60
N LYS A 144 -9.37 -1.65 7.30
CA LYS A 144 -10.55 -2.38 6.80
C LYS A 144 -11.79 -1.50 6.66
N ASP A 145 -11.65 -0.19 6.78
CA ASP A 145 -12.82 0.69 6.79
C ASP A 145 -13.25 1.09 5.38
N ASP A 146 -12.29 1.50 4.55
CA ASP A 146 -12.56 2.06 3.24
C ASP A 146 -11.46 1.69 2.25
N PHE A 147 -11.85 1.38 1.02
CA PHE A 147 -10.95 0.96 -0.04
C PHE A 147 -11.21 1.73 -1.33
N LEU A 148 -10.16 1.85 -2.14
CA LEU A 148 -10.27 2.28 -3.53
C LEU A 148 -9.88 1.12 -4.44
N ILE A 149 -10.64 0.93 -5.51
CA ILE A 149 -10.23 0.17 -6.68
C ILE A 149 -9.44 1.13 -7.56
N VAL A 150 -8.21 0.79 -7.84
CA VAL A 150 -7.33 1.56 -8.71
C VAL A 150 -7.08 0.77 -9.98
N SER A 151 -7.28 1.41 -11.13
CA SER A 151 -7.07 0.83 -12.46
C SER A 151 -6.09 1.68 -13.26
N GLY A 152 -5.34 1.05 -14.17
CA GLY A 152 -4.33 1.72 -14.99
C GLY A 152 -2.90 1.36 -14.55
N GLU A 153 -1.94 2.20 -14.93
CA GLU A 153 -0.50 1.96 -14.69
C GLU A 153 -0.06 2.31 -13.25
N TRP A 154 -0.71 1.71 -12.25
CA TRP A 154 -0.41 1.96 -10.84
C TRP A 154 0.88 1.30 -10.35
N SER A 155 1.40 0.30 -11.07
CA SER A 155 2.60 -0.48 -10.71
C SER A 155 3.79 -0.25 -11.66
N ASP A 156 3.73 0.78 -12.49
CA ASP A 156 4.83 1.17 -13.39
C ASP A 156 5.31 0.01 -14.31
N GLY A 157 4.37 -0.67 -14.95
CA GLY A 157 4.63 -1.75 -15.90
C GLY A 157 5.04 -3.10 -15.29
N LEU A 158 5.10 -3.22 -13.96
CA LEU A 158 5.34 -4.49 -13.29
C LEU A 158 4.02 -5.14 -12.85
N HIS A 159 3.98 -6.46 -12.93
CA HIS A 159 2.85 -7.22 -12.39
C HIS A 159 2.97 -7.36 -10.88
N CYS A 160 2.34 -6.45 -10.13
CA CYS A 160 2.17 -6.60 -8.70
C CYS A 160 0.98 -7.51 -8.39
N PRO A 161 1.04 -8.29 -7.30
CA PRO A 161 -0.09 -9.11 -6.89
C PRO A 161 -1.35 -8.26 -6.66
N THR A 162 -2.44 -8.65 -7.32
CA THR A 162 -3.76 -8.01 -7.20
C THR A 162 -4.74 -8.87 -6.43
N ARG A 163 -4.46 -10.16 -6.32
CA ARG A 163 -5.26 -11.18 -5.62
C ARG A 163 -4.39 -11.99 -4.69
N VAL A 164 -5.00 -12.53 -3.64
CA VAL A 164 -4.34 -13.48 -2.74
C VAL A 164 -3.85 -14.70 -3.53
N GLY A 165 -2.56 -15.01 -3.43
CA GLY A 165 -1.93 -16.11 -4.18
C GLY A 165 -1.45 -15.75 -5.59
N ASP A 166 -1.66 -14.54 -6.06
CA ASP A 166 -1.08 -14.05 -7.31
C ASP A 166 0.47 -14.08 -7.21
N PRO A 167 1.17 -14.70 -8.17
CA PRO A 167 2.63 -14.80 -8.11
C PRO A 167 3.36 -13.45 -8.21
N GLY A 168 2.73 -12.42 -8.79
CA GLY A 168 3.44 -11.19 -9.11
C GLY A 168 4.55 -11.38 -10.14
N GLY A 169 5.28 -10.35 -10.44
CA GLY A 169 6.47 -10.41 -11.27
C GLY A 169 6.44 -9.49 -12.50
N VAL A 170 7.34 -9.75 -13.45
CA VAL A 170 7.41 -9.02 -14.71
C VAL A 170 6.39 -9.58 -15.70
N THR A 171 5.61 -8.71 -16.28
CA THR A 171 4.65 -9.08 -17.34
C THR A 171 5.32 -9.21 -18.70
#